data_7877ab0a3813a1406baaa978c2f797ad
#
_entry.id   7877ab0a3813a1406baaa978c2f797ad
#
_cell.length_a   1.000
_cell.length_b   1.000
_cell.length_c   1.000
_cell.angle_alpha   90.00
_cell.angle_beta   90.00
_cell.angle_gamma   90.00
#
_symmetry.space_group_name_H-M   'P 1'
#
loop_
_entity.id
_entity.type
_entity.pdbx_description
1 polymer ?
#
loop_
_entity_poly.entity_id
_entity_poly.type
_entity_poly.pdbx_seq_one_letter_code
_entity_poly.pdbx_strand_id
1 'polypeptide(L)'
;LSPHVSLTGAKADRWVVINPGSEAMVALSIASVIRDQKGGYDFLSGMLAAFAPEKVAEATGVPAKKMKELAQNFTENSPGLALGGGPSSRNSNLTSLHVAINILNAVSGNLGKTVFFHDQPAPENTSHHNLVQLIEDLKAGKVDLLIVDDSDPLHALPNSTGVKKALKNTFTVSLASQINDTSSEAD
;
A
#
# COMPACT_ATOMS: atom_id res chain seq x y z
N LEU A 1 -0.71 -16.18 -0.06
CA LEU A 1 -1.97 -15.73 0.52
C LEU A 1 -2.58 -14.70 -0.41
N SER A 2 -3.78 -14.95 -0.94
CA SER A 2 -4.50 -14.00 -1.80
C SER A 2 -5.97 -14.41 -1.95
N PRO A 3 -6.87 -13.46 -2.21
CA PRO A 3 -8.30 -13.77 -2.38
C PRO A 3 -8.59 -14.51 -3.71
N HIS A 4 -7.70 -14.43 -4.69
CA HIS A 4 -7.84 -15.13 -5.97
C HIS A 4 -6.50 -15.71 -6.43
N VAL A 5 -6.56 -16.68 -7.33
CA VAL A 5 -5.35 -17.29 -7.92
C VAL A 5 -4.76 -16.34 -8.94
N SER A 6 -3.59 -15.79 -8.63
CA SER A 6 -2.73 -15.08 -9.59
C SER A 6 -1.75 -16.06 -10.25
N LEU A 7 -0.98 -15.60 -11.23
CA LEU A 7 0.12 -16.40 -11.81
C LEU A 7 1.12 -16.85 -10.74
N THR A 8 1.44 -15.99 -9.78
CA THR A 8 2.28 -16.33 -8.62
C THR A 8 1.61 -17.36 -7.73
N GLY A 9 0.30 -17.21 -7.47
CA GLY A 9 -0.48 -18.16 -6.69
C GLY A 9 -0.57 -19.54 -7.35
N ALA A 10 -0.67 -19.60 -8.68
CA ALA A 10 -0.70 -20.84 -9.44
C ALA A 10 0.65 -21.61 -9.43
N LYS A 11 1.75 -20.91 -9.16
CA LYS A 11 3.10 -21.48 -9.05
C LYS A 11 3.55 -21.69 -7.60
N ALA A 12 2.73 -21.28 -6.62
CA ALA A 12 3.06 -21.43 -5.22
C ALA A 12 2.93 -22.89 -4.76
N ASP A 13 3.83 -23.35 -3.89
CA ASP A 13 3.73 -24.67 -3.23
C ASP A 13 2.45 -24.78 -2.39
N ARG A 14 2.02 -23.65 -1.82
CA ARG A 14 0.78 -23.57 -1.04
C ARG A 14 0.07 -22.22 -1.29
N TRP A 15 -1.11 -22.30 -1.82
CA TRP A 15 -2.01 -21.15 -1.91
C TRP A 15 -3.06 -21.23 -0.79
N VAL A 16 -3.21 -20.16 -0.04
CA VAL A 16 -4.22 -20.02 1.01
C VAL A 16 -5.15 -18.87 0.64
N VAL A 17 -6.43 -19.20 0.50
CA VAL A 17 -7.48 -18.22 0.23
C VAL A 17 -7.72 -17.37 1.47
N ILE A 18 -7.88 -16.09 1.27
CA ILE A 18 -8.20 -15.12 2.32
C ILE A 18 -9.36 -14.24 1.86
N ASN A 19 -10.05 -13.63 2.80
CA ASN A 19 -11.07 -12.64 2.47
C ASN A 19 -10.43 -11.40 1.87
N PRO A 20 -10.98 -10.80 0.78
CA PRO A 20 -10.45 -9.58 0.20
C PRO A 20 -10.33 -8.44 1.22
N GLY A 21 -9.18 -7.74 1.24
CA GLY A 21 -8.92 -6.65 2.18
C GLY A 21 -8.44 -7.08 3.56
N SER A 22 -8.32 -8.40 3.82
CA SER A 22 -7.83 -8.92 5.10
C SER A 22 -6.32 -9.24 5.12
N GLU A 23 -5.61 -8.96 4.05
CA GLU A 23 -4.19 -9.30 3.86
C GLU A 23 -3.30 -8.76 4.98
N ALA A 24 -3.52 -7.50 5.38
CA ALA A 24 -2.78 -6.88 6.49
C ALA A 24 -3.02 -7.60 7.83
N MET A 25 -4.26 -8.01 8.10
CA MET A 25 -4.60 -8.74 9.33
C MET A 25 -3.91 -10.10 9.39
N VAL A 26 -3.86 -10.82 8.27
CA VAL A 26 -3.15 -12.11 8.20
C VAL A 26 -1.65 -11.92 8.41
N ALA A 27 -1.05 -10.90 7.79
CA ALA A 27 0.38 -10.60 7.96
C ALA A 27 0.70 -10.24 9.41
N LEU A 28 -0.11 -9.40 10.08
CA LEU A 28 0.05 -9.05 11.48
C LEU A 28 -0.20 -10.25 12.42
N SER A 29 -1.13 -11.13 12.05
CA SER A 29 -1.37 -12.35 12.83
C SER A 29 -0.17 -13.29 12.80
N ILE A 30 0.44 -13.51 11.63
CA ILE A 30 1.66 -14.29 11.51
C ILE A 30 2.80 -13.60 12.30
N ALA A 31 2.92 -12.27 12.19
CA ALA A 31 3.91 -11.50 12.92
C ALA A 31 3.74 -11.63 14.45
N SER A 32 2.48 -11.63 14.94
CA SER A 32 2.20 -11.80 16.37
C SER A 32 2.71 -13.15 16.89
N VAL A 33 2.44 -14.23 16.17
CA VAL A 33 2.92 -15.58 16.55
C VAL A 33 4.44 -15.66 16.55
N ILE A 34 5.10 -15.11 15.52
CA ILE A 34 6.56 -15.13 15.42
C ILE A 34 7.21 -14.33 16.55
N ARG A 35 6.65 -13.12 16.83
CA ARG A 35 7.13 -12.27 17.92
C ARG A 35 7.00 -12.99 19.27
N ASP A 36 5.88 -13.66 19.53
CA ASP A 36 5.66 -14.42 20.78
C ASP A 36 6.64 -15.57 20.95
N GLN A 37 7.06 -16.19 19.83
CA GLN A 37 8.03 -17.29 19.85
C GLN A 37 9.48 -16.81 20.01
N LYS A 38 9.85 -15.72 19.32
CA LYS A 38 11.24 -15.24 19.27
C LYS A 38 11.57 -14.21 20.34
N GLY A 39 10.56 -13.51 20.87
CA GLY A 39 10.75 -12.33 21.72
C GLY A 39 11.20 -11.10 20.91
N GLY A 40 11.43 -10.00 21.62
CA GLY A 40 11.81 -8.71 21.03
C GLY A 40 10.62 -7.92 20.51
N TYR A 41 10.90 -6.67 20.08
CA TYR A 41 9.88 -5.75 19.59
C TYR A 41 8.72 -5.52 20.59
N ASP A 42 9.04 -5.41 21.89
CA ASP A 42 8.04 -5.32 22.97
C ASP A 42 7.10 -4.14 22.81
N PHE A 43 7.55 -3.06 22.16
CA PHE A 43 6.71 -1.90 21.84
C PHE A 43 5.56 -2.24 20.87
N LEU A 44 5.66 -3.34 20.10
CA LEU A 44 4.58 -3.82 19.21
C LEU A 44 3.63 -4.78 19.92
N SER A 45 3.91 -5.22 21.14
CA SER A 45 3.16 -6.28 21.83
C SER A 45 1.67 -5.97 21.95
N GLY A 46 1.32 -4.78 22.42
CA GLY A 46 -0.07 -4.35 22.58
C GLY A 46 -0.83 -4.31 21.26
N MET A 47 -0.21 -3.79 20.21
CA MET A 47 -0.79 -3.75 18.87
C MET A 47 -0.96 -5.17 18.30
N LEU A 48 0.08 -5.98 18.34
CA LEU A 48 0.05 -7.33 17.75
C LEU A 48 -0.92 -8.28 18.50
N ALA A 49 -1.13 -8.08 19.79
CA ALA A 49 -2.11 -8.84 20.56
C ALA A 49 -3.56 -8.68 20.05
N ALA A 50 -3.89 -7.58 19.38
CA ALA A 50 -5.17 -7.38 18.72
C ALA A 50 -5.34 -8.29 17.48
N PHE A 51 -4.22 -8.75 16.89
CA PHE A 51 -4.18 -9.59 15.70
C PHE A 51 -3.81 -11.04 16.00
N ALA A 52 -3.99 -11.50 17.23
CA ALA A 52 -3.82 -12.92 17.57
C ALA A 52 -4.66 -13.80 16.63
N PRO A 53 -4.16 -14.98 16.18
CA PRO A 53 -4.85 -15.82 15.20
C PRO A 53 -6.31 -16.10 15.49
N GLU A 54 -6.64 -16.32 16.76
CA GLU A 54 -7.99 -16.62 17.22
C GLU A 54 -8.95 -15.43 17.06
N LYS A 55 -8.43 -14.20 17.12
CA LYS A 55 -9.24 -12.98 17.03
C LYS A 55 -9.56 -12.59 15.59
N VAL A 56 -8.68 -12.95 14.65
CA VAL A 56 -8.82 -12.52 13.26
C VAL A 56 -9.24 -13.63 12.29
N ALA A 57 -9.37 -14.86 12.78
CA ALA A 57 -9.71 -16.02 11.96
C ALA A 57 -11.00 -15.84 11.17
N GLU A 58 -12.08 -15.36 11.83
CA GLU A 58 -13.37 -15.13 11.18
C GLU A 58 -13.29 -14.02 10.12
N ALA A 59 -12.68 -12.89 10.45
CA ALA A 59 -12.57 -11.75 9.55
C ALA A 59 -11.70 -12.05 8.31
N THR A 60 -10.67 -12.89 8.47
CA THR A 60 -9.73 -13.23 7.40
C THR A 60 -10.15 -14.43 6.56
N GLY A 61 -11.06 -15.26 7.08
CA GLY A 61 -11.41 -16.56 6.49
C GLY A 61 -10.31 -17.62 6.64
N VAL A 62 -9.25 -17.35 7.41
CA VAL A 62 -8.13 -18.28 7.63
C VAL A 62 -8.22 -18.85 9.05
N PRO A 63 -8.30 -20.18 9.22
CA PRO A 63 -8.30 -20.78 10.54
C PRO A 63 -7.06 -20.42 11.36
N ALA A 64 -7.22 -20.17 12.67
CA ALA A 64 -6.13 -19.82 13.57
C ALA A 64 -4.97 -20.83 13.52
N LYS A 65 -5.30 -22.13 13.48
CA LYS A 65 -4.30 -23.21 13.31
C LYS A 65 -3.45 -22.99 12.07
N LYS A 66 -4.07 -22.60 10.95
CA LYS A 66 -3.37 -22.38 9.69
C LYS A 66 -2.40 -21.20 9.74
N MET A 67 -2.80 -20.11 10.42
CA MET A 67 -1.90 -18.96 10.63
C MET A 67 -0.68 -19.34 11.48
N LYS A 68 -0.87 -20.16 12.51
CA LYS A 68 0.24 -20.70 13.34
C LYS A 68 1.16 -21.60 12.55
N GLU A 69 0.62 -22.49 11.70
CA GLU A 69 1.43 -23.31 10.78
C GLU A 69 2.25 -22.46 9.82
N LEU A 70 1.66 -21.40 9.26
CA LEU A 70 2.36 -20.48 8.37
C LEU A 70 3.47 -19.73 9.09
N ALA A 71 3.23 -19.26 10.31
CA ALA A 71 4.23 -18.61 11.15
C ALA A 71 5.41 -19.55 11.44
N GLN A 72 5.13 -20.79 11.82
CA GLN A 72 6.14 -21.81 12.07
C GLN A 72 6.97 -22.09 10.81
N ASN A 73 6.32 -22.35 9.67
CA ASN A 73 7.02 -22.59 8.40
C ASN A 73 7.90 -21.40 8.00
N PHE A 74 7.42 -20.17 8.19
CA PHE A 74 8.18 -18.96 7.88
C PHE A 74 9.40 -18.80 8.78
N THR A 75 9.31 -19.23 10.03
CA THR A 75 10.41 -19.20 10.99
C THR A 75 11.45 -20.30 10.72
N GLU A 76 11.00 -21.52 10.42
CA GLU A 76 11.88 -22.68 10.16
C GLU A 76 12.69 -22.53 8.87
N ASN A 77 12.13 -21.81 7.88
CA ASN A 77 12.80 -21.56 6.60
C ASN A 77 13.41 -20.15 6.54
N SER A 78 13.97 -19.68 7.66
CA SER A 78 14.68 -18.39 7.73
C SER A 78 16.09 -18.50 7.12
N PRO A 79 16.59 -17.46 6.40
CA PRO A 79 15.94 -16.18 6.14
C PRO A 79 14.87 -16.26 5.05
N GLY A 80 13.68 -15.75 5.34
CA GLY A 80 12.56 -15.66 4.42
C GLY A 80 12.35 -14.25 3.86
N LEU A 81 11.31 -14.08 3.06
CA LEU A 81 10.87 -12.77 2.57
C LEU A 81 9.35 -12.75 2.49
N ALA A 82 8.73 -11.82 3.20
CA ALA A 82 7.32 -11.52 3.01
C ALA A 82 7.19 -10.36 2.01
N LEU A 83 6.33 -10.55 1.00
CA LEU A 83 5.99 -9.54 0.00
C LEU A 83 4.50 -9.27 0.04
N GLY A 84 4.13 -8.04 -0.19
CA GLY A 84 2.74 -7.60 -0.28
C GLY A 84 2.52 -6.59 -1.39
N GLY A 85 1.27 -6.38 -1.72
CA GLY A 85 0.87 -5.50 -2.81
C GLY A 85 0.60 -6.25 -4.10
N GLY A 86 0.26 -5.51 -5.13
CA GLY A 86 -0.12 -6.03 -6.43
C GLY A 86 -1.56 -5.65 -6.81
N PRO A 87 -2.04 -6.05 -8.01
CA PRO A 87 -3.35 -5.64 -8.51
C PRO A 87 -4.53 -6.05 -7.61
N SER A 88 -4.42 -7.20 -6.93
CA SER A 88 -5.44 -7.70 -6.01
C SER A 88 -5.54 -6.93 -4.69
N SER A 89 -4.51 -6.18 -4.34
CA SER A 89 -4.44 -5.40 -3.10
C SER A 89 -4.80 -3.92 -3.30
N ARG A 90 -5.40 -3.58 -4.44
CA ARG A 90 -5.86 -2.21 -4.73
C ARG A 90 -7.13 -1.90 -3.95
N ASN A 91 -6.97 -1.63 -2.66
CA ASN A 91 -8.03 -1.22 -1.74
C ASN A 91 -7.54 -0.06 -0.88
N SER A 92 -8.41 0.48 -0.05
CA SER A 92 -8.10 1.57 0.88
C SER A 92 -7.03 1.21 1.93
N ASN A 93 -6.70 -0.07 2.07
CA ASN A 93 -5.81 -0.59 3.10
C ASN A 93 -4.38 -0.90 2.61
N LEU A 94 -4.00 -0.45 1.41
CA LEU A 94 -2.70 -0.80 0.82
C LEU A 94 -1.51 -0.34 1.68
N THR A 95 -1.57 0.86 2.24
CA THR A 95 -0.52 1.36 3.15
C THR A 95 -0.43 0.49 4.40
N SER A 96 -1.56 0.12 5.00
CA SER A 96 -1.61 -0.77 6.16
C SER A 96 -1.02 -2.15 5.85
N LEU A 97 -1.26 -2.68 4.64
CA LEU A 97 -0.65 -3.93 4.18
C LEU A 97 0.87 -3.81 4.11
N HIS A 98 1.42 -2.76 3.50
CA HIS A 98 2.87 -2.59 3.42
C HIS A 98 3.52 -2.42 4.80
N VAL A 99 2.87 -1.70 5.72
CA VAL A 99 3.32 -1.61 7.12
C VAL A 99 3.30 -2.98 7.79
N ALA A 100 2.23 -3.76 7.62
CA ALA A 100 2.10 -5.10 8.18
C ALA A 100 3.19 -6.07 7.65
N ILE A 101 3.48 -6.01 6.36
CA ILE A 101 4.55 -6.80 5.72
C ILE A 101 5.93 -6.40 6.26
N ASN A 102 6.19 -5.11 6.44
CA ASN A 102 7.46 -4.65 7.03
C ASN A 102 7.60 -5.09 8.48
N ILE A 103 6.54 -5.04 9.28
CA ILE A 103 6.52 -5.57 10.65
C ILE A 103 6.80 -7.08 10.64
N LEU A 104 6.15 -7.85 9.75
CA LEU A 104 6.38 -9.29 9.63
C LEU A 104 7.85 -9.59 9.29
N ASN A 105 8.43 -8.88 8.32
CA ASN A 105 9.84 -9.06 7.98
C ASN A 105 10.77 -8.67 9.14
N ALA A 106 10.45 -7.60 9.88
CA ALA A 106 11.24 -7.16 11.03
C ALA A 106 11.25 -8.20 12.15
N VAL A 107 10.08 -8.65 12.62
CA VAL A 107 9.99 -9.63 13.72
C VAL A 107 10.55 -11.02 13.30
N SER A 108 10.54 -11.32 12.02
CA SER A 108 11.12 -12.55 11.48
C SER A 108 12.66 -12.51 11.41
N GLY A 109 13.28 -11.32 11.53
CA GLY A 109 14.72 -11.12 11.45
C GLY A 109 15.24 -11.13 10.00
N ASN A 110 14.41 -10.67 9.06
CA ASN A 110 14.74 -10.59 7.62
C ASN A 110 15.45 -9.29 7.24
N LEU A 111 15.40 -8.26 8.11
CA LEU A 111 16.08 -6.98 7.86
C LEU A 111 17.60 -7.17 7.85
N GLY A 112 18.25 -6.61 6.85
CA GLY A 112 19.68 -6.79 6.61
C GLY A 112 20.09 -8.16 6.06
N LYS A 113 19.11 -9.04 5.75
CA LYS A 113 19.36 -10.36 5.15
C LYS A 113 18.66 -10.51 3.79
N THR A 114 17.35 -10.33 3.75
CA THR A 114 16.52 -10.40 2.53
C THR A 114 15.81 -9.08 2.24
N VAL A 115 15.74 -8.19 3.24
CA VAL A 115 15.19 -6.84 3.11
C VAL A 115 16.28 -5.84 3.44
N PHE A 116 16.62 -5.00 2.47
CA PHE A 116 17.61 -3.93 2.63
C PHE A 116 16.94 -2.59 2.33
N PHE A 117 17.11 -1.63 3.21
CA PHE A 117 16.74 -0.24 2.96
C PHE A 117 17.99 0.49 2.48
N HIS A 118 17.97 0.95 1.25
CA HIS A 118 19.04 1.78 0.70
C HIS A 118 18.60 3.24 0.74
N ASP A 119 19.54 4.14 1.02
CA ASP A 119 19.37 5.57 0.80
C ASP A 119 19.35 5.84 -0.71
N GLN A 120 18.26 5.46 -1.38
CA GLN A 120 18.02 5.93 -2.72
C GLN A 120 17.48 7.36 -2.61
N PRO A 121 18.02 8.30 -3.41
CA PRO A 121 17.35 9.59 -3.51
C PRO A 121 15.89 9.28 -3.89
N ALA A 122 14.96 9.72 -3.04
CA ALA A 122 13.55 9.63 -3.38
C ALA A 122 13.40 10.24 -4.78
N PRO A 123 12.75 9.59 -5.73
CA PRO A 123 12.43 10.26 -6.98
C PRO A 123 11.75 11.58 -6.60
N GLU A 124 12.10 12.66 -7.31
CA GLU A 124 11.52 14.00 -7.09
C GLU A 124 9.99 14.00 -7.38
N ASN A 125 9.31 13.00 -6.89
CA ASN A 125 7.87 12.87 -7.03
C ASN A 125 7.20 13.69 -5.94
N THR A 126 6.45 14.68 -6.36
CA THR A 126 5.55 15.42 -5.48
C THR A 126 4.61 14.46 -4.77
N SER A 127 4.49 14.59 -3.47
CA SER A 127 3.58 13.74 -2.69
C SER A 127 2.13 13.99 -3.09
N HIS A 128 1.27 12.99 -2.94
CA HIS A 128 -0.18 13.16 -3.13
C HIS A 128 -0.74 14.31 -2.27
N HIS A 129 -0.20 14.52 -1.09
CA HIS A 129 -0.57 15.63 -0.21
C HIS A 129 -0.34 17.00 -0.89
N ASN A 130 0.81 17.20 -1.54
CA ASN A 130 1.11 18.44 -2.24
C ASN A 130 0.19 18.66 -3.43
N LEU A 131 -0.19 17.58 -4.14
CA LEU A 131 -1.16 17.67 -5.22
C LEU A 131 -2.55 18.12 -4.71
N VAL A 132 -3.00 17.53 -3.60
CA VAL A 132 -4.26 17.96 -2.95
C VAL A 132 -4.19 19.41 -2.52
N GLN A 133 -3.08 19.83 -1.91
CA GLN A 133 -2.87 21.23 -1.52
C GLN A 133 -2.90 22.17 -2.72
N LEU A 134 -2.24 21.80 -3.84
CA LEU A 134 -2.29 22.59 -5.08
C LEU A 134 -3.74 22.76 -5.57
N ILE A 135 -4.53 21.67 -5.57
CA ILE A 135 -5.95 21.76 -6.00
C ILE A 135 -6.75 22.71 -5.10
N GLU A 136 -6.52 22.69 -3.80
CA GLU A 136 -7.17 23.62 -2.87
C GLU A 136 -6.71 25.07 -3.10
N ASP A 137 -5.44 25.31 -3.37
CA ASP A 137 -4.91 26.63 -3.68
C ASP A 137 -5.46 27.18 -5.01
N LEU A 138 -5.60 26.32 -6.03
CA LEU A 138 -6.28 26.65 -7.29
C LEU A 138 -7.75 27.04 -7.05
N LYS A 139 -8.49 26.26 -6.26
CA LYS A 139 -9.89 26.56 -5.89
C LYS A 139 -10.01 27.90 -5.15
N ALA A 140 -9.03 28.21 -4.32
CA ALA A 140 -8.99 29.45 -3.55
C ALA A 140 -8.51 30.67 -4.35
N GLY A 141 -8.16 30.51 -5.65
CA GLY A 141 -7.67 31.60 -6.49
C GLY A 141 -6.30 32.14 -6.06
N LYS A 142 -5.46 31.31 -5.44
CA LYS A 142 -4.12 31.72 -5.01
C LYS A 142 -3.05 31.51 -6.07
N VAL A 143 -3.41 30.89 -7.19
CA VAL A 143 -2.51 30.58 -8.30
C VAL A 143 -2.98 31.34 -9.52
N ASP A 144 -2.19 32.30 -9.96
CA ASP A 144 -2.53 33.14 -11.11
C ASP A 144 -2.27 32.45 -12.45
N LEU A 145 -1.22 31.64 -12.50
CA LEU A 145 -0.77 30.90 -13.69
C LEU A 145 -0.42 29.46 -13.34
N LEU A 146 -0.99 28.52 -14.06
CA LEU A 146 -0.64 27.11 -14.01
C LEU A 146 -0.06 26.65 -15.36
N ILE A 147 1.13 26.08 -15.35
CA ILE A 147 1.73 25.44 -16.53
C ILE A 147 1.65 23.92 -16.31
N VAL A 148 1.01 23.22 -17.26
CA VAL A 148 0.86 21.76 -17.23
C VAL A 148 1.72 21.18 -18.34
N ASP A 149 2.80 20.49 -17.97
CA ASP A 149 3.73 19.85 -18.89
C ASP A 149 3.45 18.34 -18.98
N ASP A 150 3.18 17.88 -20.19
CA ASP A 150 2.98 16.47 -20.61
C ASP A 150 2.17 15.59 -19.64
N SER A 151 1.18 16.20 -18.96
CA SER A 151 0.29 15.49 -18.04
C SER A 151 -1.17 15.83 -18.29
N ASP A 152 -2.06 14.93 -17.86
CA ASP A 152 -3.51 15.11 -18.02
C ASP A 152 -4.23 14.91 -16.67
N PRO A 153 -4.19 15.91 -15.78
CA PRO A 153 -4.85 15.82 -14.49
C PRO A 153 -6.37 15.68 -14.56
N LEU A 154 -7.03 16.15 -15.62
CA LEU A 154 -8.47 15.96 -15.76
C LEU A 154 -8.86 14.52 -16.04
N HIS A 155 -8.02 13.77 -16.77
CA HIS A 155 -8.20 12.36 -17.00
C HIS A 155 -7.72 11.49 -15.84
N ALA A 156 -6.57 11.85 -15.26
CA ALA A 156 -5.89 11.02 -14.26
C ALA A 156 -6.53 11.08 -12.86
N LEU A 157 -7.17 12.20 -12.50
CA LEU A 157 -7.71 12.41 -11.17
C LEU A 157 -9.22 12.14 -11.11
N PRO A 158 -9.73 11.58 -10.00
CA PRO A 158 -11.17 11.42 -9.81
C PRO A 158 -11.91 12.75 -9.86
N ASN A 159 -13.10 12.78 -10.44
CA ASN A 159 -13.95 13.98 -10.48
C ASN A 159 -14.24 14.58 -9.09
N SER A 160 -14.23 13.74 -8.04
CA SER A 160 -14.41 14.15 -6.64
C SER A 160 -13.33 15.11 -6.14
N THR A 161 -12.16 15.18 -6.79
CA THR A 161 -11.10 16.13 -6.44
C THR A 161 -11.49 17.57 -6.78
N GLY A 162 -12.39 17.75 -7.74
CA GLY A 162 -12.85 19.05 -8.20
C GLY A 162 -11.83 19.82 -9.03
N VAL A 163 -10.81 19.13 -9.58
CA VAL A 163 -9.73 19.74 -10.38
C VAL A 163 -10.28 20.52 -11.58
N LYS A 164 -11.32 20.03 -12.27
CA LYS A 164 -11.94 20.74 -13.39
C LYS A 164 -12.49 22.11 -12.99
N LYS A 165 -13.08 22.23 -11.79
CA LYS A 165 -13.55 23.52 -11.28
C LYS A 165 -12.39 24.43 -10.85
N ALA A 166 -11.34 23.82 -10.32
CA ALA A 166 -10.17 24.56 -9.88
C ALA A 166 -9.43 25.22 -11.05
N LEU A 167 -9.28 24.52 -12.18
CA LEU A 167 -8.64 25.07 -13.39
C LEU A 167 -9.38 26.31 -13.93
N LYS A 168 -10.70 26.40 -13.79
CA LYS A 168 -11.45 27.58 -14.25
C LYS A 168 -11.15 28.88 -13.49
N ASN A 169 -10.46 28.80 -12.37
CA ASN A 169 -10.09 29.97 -11.56
C ASN A 169 -8.64 30.40 -11.80
N THR A 170 -7.95 29.79 -12.76
CA THR A 170 -6.51 30.01 -12.98
C THR A 170 -6.25 30.06 -14.47
N PHE A 171 -5.43 30.99 -14.93
CA PHE A 171 -4.95 30.98 -16.32
C PHE A 171 -4.06 29.75 -16.53
N THR A 172 -4.48 28.83 -17.39
CA THR A 172 -3.83 27.54 -17.56
C THR A 172 -3.19 27.41 -18.94
N VAL A 173 -1.91 27.11 -18.97
CA VAL A 173 -1.13 26.82 -20.19
C VAL A 173 -0.80 25.34 -20.21
N SER A 174 -1.19 24.64 -21.27
CA SER A 174 -0.82 23.26 -21.50
C SER A 174 0.30 23.15 -22.53
N LEU A 175 1.37 22.42 -22.18
CA LEU A 175 2.48 22.10 -23.05
C LEU A 175 2.38 20.67 -23.63
N ALA A 176 1.18 20.09 -23.62
CA ALA A 176 0.93 18.76 -24.16
C ALA A 176 1.18 18.69 -25.66
N SER A 177 1.87 17.64 -26.11
CA SER A 177 2.16 17.40 -27.53
C SER A 177 0.93 16.99 -28.35
N GLN A 178 -0.18 16.59 -27.68
CA GLN A 178 -1.45 16.19 -28.26
C GLN A 178 -2.59 16.79 -27.45
N ILE A 179 -3.71 17.04 -28.10
CA ILE A 179 -4.92 17.52 -27.43
C ILE A 179 -5.43 16.39 -26.51
N ASN A 180 -5.57 16.72 -25.23
CA ASN A 180 -6.10 15.86 -24.18
C ASN A 180 -7.19 16.62 -23.37
N ASP A 181 -7.78 15.96 -22.37
CA ASP A 181 -8.87 16.57 -21.59
C ASP A 181 -8.44 17.88 -20.91
N THR A 182 -7.22 17.93 -20.37
CA THR A 182 -6.68 19.14 -19.71
C THR A 182 -6.36 20.23 -20.71
N SER A 183 -5.71 19.92 -21.82
CA SER A 183 -5.36 20.92 -22.85
C SER A 183 -6.59 21.50 -23.54
N SER A 184 -7.70 20.75 -23.60
CA SER A 184 -8.97 21.21 -24.14
C SER A 184 -9.69 22.25 -23.25
N GLU A 185 -9.34 22.31 -21.97
CA GLU A 185 -9.90 23.24 -20.98
C GLU A 185 -8.89 24.34 -20.59
N ALA A 186 -7.68 24.33 -21.19
CA ALA A 186 -6.66 25.37 -21.02
C ALA A 186 -7.02 26.63 -21.84
N ASP A 187 -6.43 27.78 -21.46
CA ASP A 187 -6.71 29.11 -22.07
C ASP A 187 -5.99 29.35 -23.41
#